data_dfca6ee1a90585d6d338bbbb7c4a6db9
#
_entry.id   dfca6ee1a90585d6d338bbbb7c4a6db9
#
_cell.length_a   1.000
_cell.length_b   1.000
_cell.length_c   1.000
_cell.angle_alpha   90.00
_cell.angle_beta   90.00
_cell.angle_gamma   90.00
#
_symmetry.space_group_name_H-M   'P 1'
#
loop_
_entity.id
_entity.type
_entity.pdbx_description
1 polymer ?
#
loop_
_entity_poly.entity_id
_entity_poly.type
_entity_poly.pdbx_seq_one_letter_code
_entity_poly.pdbx_strand_id
1 'polypeptide(L)'
;NGNFTWFIGSVEDINDTENLNRVKVRAYGYYDNSEIKTADLPWATVMMPVTSASLKGNGGNHHLEIGSWVVGFFRDGPSAQDPMVIGSIATQTKGTPDIPEESYVKPTIAQTIAAAASGENAPSIDNKVYKSKAGHLIEIDNKDGSEQIRITHKTGSYIKFLEDGTIEFKSLTKTRVI
;
A
#
# COMPACT_ATOMS: atom_id res chain seq x y z
N ASN A 1 7.61 4.82 35.19
CA ASN A 1 7.09 5.70 34.12
C ASN A 1 8.02 5.59 32.92
N GLY A 2 7.81 4.59 32.07
CA GLY A 2 8.51 4.50 30.79
C GLY A 2 8.06 5.67 29.88
N ASN A 3 8.98 6.51 29.46
CA ASN A 3 8.67 7.55 28.48
C ASN A 3 8.30 6.89 27.18
N PHE A 4 7.10 7.16 26.66
CA PHE A 4 6.70 6.74 25.32
C PHE A 4 7.61 7.41 24.30
N THR A 5 8.35 6.61 23.56
CA THR A 5 9.33 7.07 22.58
C THR A 5 8.89 6.60 21.20
N TRP A 6 8.55 7.54 20.35
CA TRP A 6 8.10 7.28 18.98
C TRP A 6 9.13 7.73 17.94
N PHE A 7 8.99 7.24 16.73
CA PHE A 7 9.87 7.59 15.60
C PHE A 7 9.11 7.71 14.29
N ILE A 8 9.71 8.43 13.37
CA ILE A 8 9.44 8.34 11.93
C ILE A 8 10.69 7.76 11.29
N GLY A 9 10.52 6.93 10.27
CA GLY A 9 11.65 6.32 9.59
C GLY A 9 11.30 5.80 8.21
N SER A 10 12.28 5.25 7.53
CA SER A 10 12.12 4.57 6.26
C SER A 10 12.51 3.10 6.36
N VAL A 11 11.79 2.26 5.64
CA VAL A 11 12.08 0.82 5.55
C VAL A 11 13.31 0.61 4.67
N GLU A 12 14.30 -0.15 5.18
CA GLU A 12 15.52 -0.49 4.47
C GLU A 12 15.66 -1.97 4.13
N ASP A 13 14.99 -2.87 4.87
CA ASP A 13 15.00 -4.31 4.61
C ASP A 13 13.66 -4.93 4.98
N ILE A 14 13.18 -5.85 4.15
CA ILE A 14 11.93 -6.58 4.31
C ILE A 14 12.13 -8.11 4.27
N ASN A 15 13.38 -8.58 4.21
CA ASN A 15 13.70 -10.00 4.06
C ASN A 15 13.82 -10.69 5.43
N ASP A 16 12.72 -10.69 6.20
CA ASP A 16 12.67 -11.33 7.51
C ASP A 16 12.81 -12.85 7.41
N THR A 17 13.93 -13.38 7.86
CA THR A 17 14.27 -14.81 7.79
C THR A 17 13.40 -15.68 8.70
N GLU A 18 12.69 -15.11 9.67
CA GLU A 18 11.77 -15.83 10.54
C GLU A 18 10.33 -15.81 10.02
N ASN A 19 10.06 -15.12 8.92
CA ASN A 19 8.73 -15.00 8.30
C ASN A 19 7.66 -14.39 9.23
N LEU A 20 8.06 -13.45 10.10
CA LEU A 20 7.17 -12.76 11.03
C LEU A 20 6.67 -11.41 10.50
N ASN A 21 6.90 -11.11 9.22
CA ASN A 21 6.56 -9.84 8.58
C ASN A 21 7.25 -8.62 9.22
N ARG A 22 8.42 -8.82 9.86
CA ARG A 22 9.21 -7.74 10.41
C ARG A 22 9.97 -7.01 9.30
N VAL A 23 10.34 -5.77 9.59
CA VAL A 23 11.12 -4.93 8.68
C VAL A 23 12.28 -4.28 9.43
N LYS A 24 13.34 -3.90 8.70
CA LYS A 24 14.36 -3.04 9.28
C LYS A 24 14.08 -1.60 8.90
N VAL A 25 13.99 -0.74 9.90
CA VAL A 25 13.63 0.66 9.74
C VAL A 25 14.79 1.54 10.18
N ARG A 26 15.15 2.50 9.34
CA ARG A 26 16.00 3.63 9.71
C ARG A 26 15.17 4.62 10.49
N ALA A 27 15.13 4.48 11.82
CA ALA A 27 14.43 5.42 12.70
C ALA A 27 15.23 6.72 12.78
N TYR A 28 14.70 7.79 12.21
CA TYR A 28 15.41 9.07 12.13
C TYR A 28 15.59 9.69 13.52
N GLY A 29 16.82 10.13 13.77
CA GLY A 29 17.23 10.66 15.06
C GLY A 29 17.67 9.61 16.11
N TYR A 30 17.48 8.32 15.80
CA TYR A 30 17.89 7.21 16.67
C TYR A 30 18.97 6.33 16.03
N TYR A 31 18.86 6.04 14.74
CA TYR A 31 19.76 5.17 14.02
C TYR A 31 20.48 5.96 12.91
N ASP A 32 21.70 6.42 13.18
CA ASP A 32 22.47 7.21 12.24
C ASP A 32 23.05 6.33 11.12
N ASN A 33 22.93 6.77 9.86
CA ASN A 33 23.46 6.06 8.69
C ASN A 33 24.98 5.91 8.69
N SER A 34 25.69 6.85 9.31
CA SER A 34 27.17 6.83 9.39
C SER A 34 27.69 5.80 10.37
N GLU A 35 26.89 5.45 11.40
CA GLU A 35 27.29 4.59 12.49
C GLU A 35 26.70 3.18 12.40
N ILE A 36 25.42 3.08 11.97
CA ILE A 36 24.68 1.82 11.94
C ILE A 36 24.34 1.42 10.51
N LYS A 37 24.88 0.31 10.03
CA LYS A 37 24.56 -0.25 8.72
C LYS A 37 23.15 -0.86 8.72
N THR A 38 22.51 -0.98 7.56
CA THR A 38 21.20 -1.63 7.41
C THR A 38 21.17 -3.04 7.99
N ALA A 39 22.28 -3.81 7.83
CA ALA A 39 22.38 -5.16 8.36
C ALA A 39 22.30 -5.22 9.90
N ASP A 40 22.74 -4.15 10.57
CA ASP A 40 22.83 -4.06 12.03
C ASP A 40 21.59 -3.41 12.67
N LEU A 41 20.65 -2.91 11.85
CA LEU A 41 19.38 -2.40 12.35
C LEU A 41 18.58 -3.50 13.03
N PRO A 42 17.90 -3.21 14.17
CA PRO A 42 16.99 -4.17 14.79
C PRO A 42 15.79 -4.43 13.89
N TRP A 43 15.25 -5.64 13.95
CA TRP A 43 13.98 -5.99 13.31
C TRP A 43 12.83 -5.31 14.04
N ALA A 44 12.07 -4.50 13.33
CA ALA A 44 10.85 -3.87 13.82
C ALA A 44 9.65 -4.80 13.60
N THR A 45 8.89 -5.05 14.65
CA THR A 45 7.59 -5.72 14.53
C THR A 45 6.62 -4.80 13.78
N VAL A 46 5.88 -5.34 12.80
CA VAL A 46 4.84 -4.60 12.09
C VAL A 46 3.48 -4.91 12.70
N MET A 47 2.80 -3.87 13.20
CA MET A 47 1.43 -4.00 13.70
C MET A 47 0.49 -4.23 12.51
N MET A 48 -0.29 -5.30 12.56
CA MET A 48 -1.31 -5.58 11.57
C MET A 48 -2.59 -4.81 11.90
N PRO A 49 -3.42 -4.48 10.89
CA PRO A 49 -4.74 -3.89 11.15
C PRO A 49 -5.55 -4.74 12.12
N VAL A 50 -6.32 -4.10 13.02
CA VAL A 50 -7.18 -4.81 13.99
C VAL A 50 -8.23 -5.71 13.33
N THR A 51 -8.51 -5.48 12.05
CA THR A 51 -9.40 -6.29 11.21
C THR A 51 -8.73 -7.53 10.61
N SER A 52 -7.40 -7.69 10.79
CA SER A 52 -6.65 -8.86 10.35
C SER A 52 -6.46 -9.81 11.53
N ALA A 53 -6.88 -11.06 11.38
CA ALA A 53 -6.76 -12.05 12.47
C ALA A 53 -5.30 -12.35 12.85
N SER A 54 -4.40 -12.36 11.86
CA SER A 54 -2.96 -12.64 12.04
C SER A 54 -2.68 -13.90 12.87
N LEU A 55 -3.51 -14.93 12.67
CA LEU A 55 -3.47 -16.16 13.45
C LEU A 55 -3.61 -17.38 12.54
N LYS A 56 -2.68 -18.34 12.67
CA LYS A 56 -2.70 -19.63 11.93
C LYS A 56 -2.89 -19.46 10.41
N GLY A 57 -2.27 -18.43 9.82
CA GLY A 57 -2.36 -18.12 8.40
C GLY A 57 -3.63 -17.38 7.96
N ASN A 58 -4.51 -17.02 8.88
CA ASN A 58 -5.68 -16.19 8.59
C ASN A 58 -5.35 -14.71 8.72
N GLY A 59 -5.79 -13.89 7.78
CA GLY A 59 -5.62 -12.45 7.77
C GLY A 59 -5.13 -11.92 6.42
N GLY A 60 -5.06 -10.62 6.28
CA GLY A 60 -4.48 -9.94 5.12
C GLY A 60 -3.06 -9.48 5.40
N ASN A 61 -2.17 -9.63 4.44
CA ASN A 61 -0.82 -9.08 4.51
C ASN A 61 -0.46 -8.49 3.15
N HIS A 62 -0.21 -7.17 3.11
CA HIS A 62 0.12 -6.45 1.89
C HIS A 62 1.60 -6.08 1.82
N HIS A 63 2.36 -6.32 2.89
CA HIS A 63 3.76 -5.97 3.10
C HIS A 63 4.07 -4.47 2.93
N LEU A 64 5.09 -4.02 3.64
CA LEU A 64 5.76 -2.75 3.36
C LEU A 64 6.80 -2.97 2.26
N GLU A 65 7.15 -1.91 1.55
CA GLU A 65 8.20 -1.92 0.54
C GLU A 65 9.45 -1.20 1.08
N ILE A 66 10.61 -1.54 0.55
CA ILE A 66 11.84 -0.77 0.81
C ILE A 66 11.61 0.67 0.34
N GLY A 67 11.90 1.64 1.22
CA GLY A 67 11.63 3.05 1.00
C GLY A 67 10.28 3.53 1.56
N SER A 68 9.40 2.64 2.03
CA SER A 68 8.16 3.06 2.71
C SER A 68 8.49 3.93 3.93
N TRP A 69 7.82 5.08 4.04
CA TRP A 69 7.85 5.89 5.24
C TRP A 69 6.89 5.33 6.28
N VAL A 70 7.37 5.24 7.52
CA VAL A 70 6.62 4.62 8.61
C VAL A 70 6.69 5.46 9.87
N VAL A 71 5.67 5.31 10.70
CA VAL A 71 5.64 5.79 12.08
C VAL A 71 5.59 4.59 13.02
N GLY A 72 6.27 4.69 14.14
CA GLY A 72 6.32 3.64 15.12
C GLY A 72 6.75 4.13 16.50
N PHE A 73 6.93 3.20 17.40
CA PHE A 73 7.44 3.47 18.75
C PHE A 73 8.40 2.36 19.21
N PHE A 74 9.18 2.65 20.23
CA PHE A 74 10.05 1.66 20.86
C PHE A 74 9.35 1.07 22.08
N ARG A 75 9.19 -0.27 22.12
CA ARG A 75 8.57 -0.98 23.25
C ARG A 75 9.43 -0.89 24.52
N ASP A 76 10.73 -0.74 24.34
CA ASP A 76 11.72 -0.53 25.40
C ASP A 76 11.98 0.96 25.75
N GLY A 77 11.19 1.86 25.18
CA GLY A 77 11.24 3.29 25.44
C GLY A 77 12.57 3.94 25.02
N PRO A 78 13.24 4.69 25.91
CA PRO A 78 14.47 5.41 25.55
C PRO A 78 15.65 4.55 25.11
N SER A 79 15.64 3.25 25.43
CA SER A 79 16.70 2.32 24.99
C SER A 79 16.71 2.13 23.48
N ALA A 80 15.56 2.33 22.82
CA ALA A 80 15.40 2.35 21.37
C ALA A 80 16.00 1.12 20.66
N GLN A 81 15.81 -0.09 21.21
CA GLN A 81 16.31 -1.34 20.64
C GLN A 81 15.19 -2.28 20.18
N ASP A 82 13.94 -2.01 20.58
CA ASP A 82 12.79 -2.85 20.27
C ASP A 82 11.71 -2.05 19.52
N PRO A 83 11.92 -1.75 18.22
CA PRO A 83 10.99 -0.95 17.43
C PRO A 83 9.74 -1.72 17.05
N MET A 84 8.59 -1.01 17.02
CA MET A 84 7.33 -1.47 16.47
C MET A 84 6.79 -0.43 15.48
N VAL A 85 6.47 -0.85 14.27
CA VAL A 85 5.82 -0.03 13.24
C VAL A 85 4.30 -0.14 13.40
N ILE A 86 3.62 0.99 13.47
CA ILE A 86 2.16 1.08 13.64
C ILE A 86 1.42 1.58 12.41
N GLY A 87 2.13 2.17 11.46
CA GLY A 87 1.53 2.64 10.21
C GLY A 87 2.56 3.10 9.19
N SER A 88 2.12 3.18 7.95
CA SER A 88 2.86 3.82 6.86
C SER A 88 2.33 5.23 6.61
N ILE A 89 3.20 6.08 6.06
CA ILE A 89 2.90 7.48 5.75
C ILE A 89 3.05 7.66 4.24
N ALA A 90 1.97 8.07 3.60
CA ALA A 90 2.04 8.47 2.19
C ALA A 90 2.83 9.78 2.05
N THR A 91 3.79 9.78 1.15
CA THR A 91 4.63 10.94 0.85
C THR A 91 4.66 11.22 -0.64
N GLN A 92 5.71 11.84 -1.12
CA GLN A 92 5.96 12.04 -2.54
C GLN A 92 7.39 11.59 -2.89
N THR A 93 7.49 10.68 -3.83
CA THR A 93 8.78 10.27 -4.38
C THR A 93 9.03 11.02 -5.68
N LYS A 94 10.07 11.87 -5.69
CA LYS A 94 10.42 12.71 -6.86
C LYS A 94 9.24 13.51 -7.42
N GLY A 95 8.40 14.05 -6.52
CA GLY A 95 7.25 14.87 -6.89
C GLY A 95 5.98 14.08 -7.29
N THR A 96 6.03 12.76 -7.26
CA THR A 96 4.88 11.89 -7.50
C THR A 96 4.33 11.38 -6.17
N PRO A 97 3.04 11.54 -5.87
CA PRO A 97 2.43 10.96 -4.68
C PRO A 97 2.60 9.43 -4.61
N ASP A 98 2.87 8.91 -3.42
CA ASP A 98 3.12 7.48 -3.19
C ASP A 98 1.83 6.66 -2.97
N ILE A 99 0.67 7.25 -3.23
CA ILE A 99 -0.64 6.57 -3.22
C ILE A 99 -1.09 6.28 -4.66
N PRO A 100 -1.96 5.28 -4.88
CA PRO A 100 -2.49 4.97 -6.21
C PRO A 100 -3.15 6.17 -6.87
N GLU A 101 -2.73 6.53 -8.10
CA GLU A 101 -3.25 7.70 -8.82
C GLU A 101 -4.76 7.61 -9.07
N GLU A 102 -5.30 6.43 -9.15
CA GLU A 102 -6.72 6.15 -9.36
C GLU A 102 -7.60 6.66 -8.19
N SER A 103 -6.99 6.92 -7.03
CA SER A 103 -7.65 7.42 -5.80
C SER A 103 -7.48 8.92 -5.56
N TYR A 104 -6.96 9.70 -6.51
CA TYR A 104 -6.75 11.14 -6.33
C TYR A 104 -8.05 11.95 -6.39
N VAL A 105 -8.09 13.01 -5.58
CA VAL A 105 -9.26 13.91 -5.46
C VAL A 105 -9.53 14.75 -6.72
N LYS A 106 -8.46 15.07 -7.48
CA LYS A 106 -8.55 15.98 -8.63
C LYS A 106 -7.78 15.39 -9.80
N PRO A 107 -8.47 14.69 -10.72
CA PRO A 107 -7.85 14.22 -11.94
C PRO A 107 -7.37 15.40 -12.78
N THR A 108 -6.27 15.20 -13.50
CA THR A 108 -5.84 16.13 -14.54
C THR A 108 -6.81 16.08 -15.72
N ILE A 109 -6.80 17.13 -16.56
CA ILE A 109 -7.59 17.15 -17.79
C ILE A 109 -7.27 15.94 -18.69
N ALA A 110 -5.99 15.57 -18.78
CA ALA A 110 -5.55 14.40 -19.54
C ALA A 110 -6.15 13.08 -19.00
N GLN A 111 -6.18 12.89 -17.67
CA GLN A 111 -6.79 11.73 -17.03
C GLN A 111 -8.31 11.68 -17.26
N THR A 112 -8.99 12.83 -17.20
CA THR A 112 -10.43 12.92 -17.48
C THR A 112 -10.75 12.55 -18.92
N ILE A 113 -9.96 13.03 -19.87
CA ILE A 113 -10.13 12.71 -21.29
C ILE A 113 -9.85 11.23 -21.55
N ALA A 114 -8.78 10.69 -20.97
CA ALA A 114 -8.42 9.28 -21.10
C ALA A 114 -9.50 8.36 -20.51
N ALA A 115 -10.03 8.68 -19.35
CA ALA A 115 -11.13 7.96 -18.72
C ALA A 115 -12.38 7.95 -19.58
N ALA A 116 -12.78 9.11 -20.10
CA ALA A 116 -13.94 9.22 -21.01
C ALA A 116 -13.75 8.40 -22.30
N ALA A 117 -12.53 8.38 -22.85
CA ALA A 117 -12.22 7.62 -24.08
C ALA A 117 -12.22 6.10 -23.85
N SER A 118 -11.87 5.65 -22.64
CA SER A 118 -11.83 4.21 -22.26
C SER A 118 -13.15 3.69 -21.69
N GLY A 119 -14.13 4.57 -21.42
CA GLY A 119 -15.35 4.22 -20.69
C GLY A 119 -15.10 3.94 -19.21
N GLU A 120 -14.05 4.50 -18.66
CA GLU A 120 -13.66 4.34 -17.27
C GLU A 120 -13.93 5.64 -16.49
N ASN A 121 -14.05 5.52 -15.17
CA ASN A 121 -14.13 6.71 -14.33
C ASN A 121 -12.75 7.37 -14.22
N ALA A 122 -12.74 8.71 -14.20
CA ALA A 122 -11.53 9.45 -13.87
C ALA A 122 -11.14 9.20 -12.41
N PRO A 123 -9.85 9.31 -12.05
CA PRO A 123 -9.40 9.20 -10.67
C PRO A 123 -10.22 10.07 -9.71
N SER A 124 -10.60 9.53 -8.55
CA SER A 124 -11.50 10.18 -7.60
C SER A 124 -11.25 9.70 -6.18
N ILE A 125 -11.56 10.55 -5.20
CA ILE A 125 -11.59 10.17 -3.77
C ILE A 125 -12.64 9.08 -3.48
N ASP A 126 -13.66 8.97 -4.32
CA ASP A 126 -14.73 7.97 -4.17
C ASP A 126 -14.24 6.58 -4.57
N ASN A 127 -13.15 6.49 -5.34
CA ASN A 127 -12.55 5.23 -5.74
C ASN A 127 -11.64 4.68 -4.63
N LYS A 128 -11.97 3.50 -4.10
CA LYS A 128 -11.17 2.76 -3.13
C LYS A 128 -10.30 1.77 -3.89
N VAL A 129 -8.99 1.95 -3.78
CA VAL A 129 -8.02 1.28 -4.66
C VAL A 129 -7.03 0.45 -3.86
N TYR A 130 -6.85 -0.79 -4.30
CA TYR A 130 -5.67 -1.59 -3.99
C TYR A 130 -4.85 -1.78 -5.26
N LYS A 131 -3.59 -1.31 -5.23
CA LYS A 131 -2.65 -1.42 -6.35
C LYS A 131 -1.44 -2.24 -5.92
N SER A 132 -1.17 -3.32 -6.63
CA SER A 132 0.03 -4.11 -6.39
C SER A 132 1.26 -3.48 -7.05
N LYS A 133 2.45 -3.82 -6.56
CA LYS A 133 3.74 -3.39 -7.14
C LYS A 133 3.87 -3.73 -8.64
N ALA A 134 3.27 -4.83 -9.08
CA ALA A 134 3.27 -5.23 -10.49
C ALA A 134 2.27 -4.43 -11.34
N GLY A 135 1.39 -3.61 -10.74
CA GLY A 135 0.38 -2.83 -11.44
C GLY A 135 -0.98 -3.52 -11.60
N HIS A 136 -1.25 -4.59 -10.84
CA HIS A 136 -2.61 -5.13 -10.72
C HIS A 136 -3.46 -4.24 -9.83
N LEU A 137 -4.75 -4.08 -10.17
CA LEU A 137 -5.69 -3.20 -9.48
C LEU A 137 -6.92 -3.95 -9.01
N ILE A 138 -7.40 -3.61 -7.81
CA ILE A 138 -8.76 -3.86 -7.35
C ILE A 138 -9.34 -2.51 -6.99
N GLU A 139 -10.49 -2.17 -7.57
CA GLU A 139 -11.12 -0.87 -7.44
C GLU A 139 -12.58 -1.04 -7.04
N ILE A 140 -13.02 -0.24 -6.08
CA ILE A 140 -14.43 -0.07 -5.71
C ILE A 140 -14.71 1.43 -5.83
N ASP A 141 -15.28 1.82 -6.94
CA ASP A 141 -15.62 3.21 -7.22
C ASP A 141 -17.06 3.48 -6.81
N ASN A 142 -17.23 4.41 -5.90
CA ASN A 142 -18.54 4.81 -5.35
C ASN A 142 -19.03 6.14 -5.95
N LYS A 143 -18.51 6.53 -7.10
CA LYS A 143 -18.92 7.76 -7.77
C LYS A 143 -20.37 7.67 -8.20
N ASP A 144 -21.21 8.56 -7.64
CA ASP A 144 -22.66 8.63 -7.87
C ASP A 144 -23.01 8.64 -9.36
N GLY A 145 -23.90 7.73 -9.77
CA GLY A 145 -24.33 7.55 -11.15
C GLY A 145 -23.31 6.89 -12.08
N SER A 146 -22.24 6.28 -11.52
CA SER A 146 -21.28 5.49 -12.29
C SER A 146 -20.46 4.55 -11.38
N GLU A 147 -21.12 4.01 -10.35
CA GLU A 147 -20.52 3.07 -9.40
C GLU A 147 -20.07 1.80 -10.12
N GLN A 148 -18.92 1.28 -9.71
CA GLN A 148 -18.38 0.07 -10.30
C GLN A 148 -17.41 -0.68 -9.38
N ILE A 149 -17.33 -1.99 -9.56
CA ILE A 149 -16.26 -2.81 -9.00
C ILE A 149 -15.43 -3.34 -10.16
N ARG A 150 -14.09 -3.23 -10.05
CA ARG A 150 -13.19 -3.63 -11.13
C ARG A 150 -11.98 -4.38 -10.61
N ILE A 151 -11.63 -5.48 -11.27
CA ILE A 151 -10.38 -6.21 -11.06
C ILE A 151 -9.61 -6.18 -12.36
N THR A 152 -8.45 -5.53 -12.37
CA THR A 152 -7.65 -5.30 -13.58
C THR A 152 -6.28 -5.98 -13.46
N HIS A 153 -5.94 -6.78 -14.45
CA HIS A 153 -4.59 -7.29 -14.62
C HIS A 153 -3.69 -6.20 -15.21
N LYS A 154 -2.39 -6.19 -14.86
CA LYS A 154 -1.39 -5.20 -15.34
C LYS A 154 -1.33 -5.02 -16.86
N THR A 155 -1.80 -6.00 -17.64
CA THR A 155 -1.85 -5.92 -19.11
C THR A 155 -3.11 -5.26 -19.64
N GLY A 156 -4.06 -4.85 -18.75
CA GLY A 156 -5.32 -4.21 -19.11
C GLY A 156 -6.49 -5.18 -19.34
N SER A 157 -6.33 -6.49 -19.16
CA SER A 157 -7.46 -7.41 -19.06
C SER A 157 -8.19 -7.20 -17.73
N TYR A 158 -9.54 -7.25 -17.74
CA TYR A 158 -10.32 -6.97 -16.54
C TYR A 158 -11.64 -7.75 -16.45
N ILE A 159 -12.17 -7.80 -15.25
CA ILE A 159 -13.57 -8.08 -14.91
C ILE A 159 -14.13 -6.82 -14.27
N LYS A 160 -15.32 -6.38 -14.66
CA LYS A 160 -15.95 -5.16 -14.20
C LYS A 160 -17.45 -5.38 -13.98
N PHE A 161 -17.96 -4.88 -12.87
CA PHE A 161 -19.39 -4.82 -12.54
C PHE A 161 -19.82 -3.35 -12.63
N LEU A 162 -20.79 -3.07 -13.48
CA LEU A 162 -21.31 -1.72 -13.70
C LEU A 162 -22.47 -1.41 -12.76
N GLU A 163 -22.85 -0.14 -12.66
CA GLU A 163 -23.95 0.38 -11.85
C GLU A 163 -25.29 -0.36 -12.09
N ASP A 164 -25.58 -0.70 -13.34
CA ASP A 164 -26.80 -1.42 -13.74
C ASP A 164 -26.75 -2.93 -13.50
N GLY A 165 -25.67 -3.45 -12.90
CA GLY A 165 -25.45 -4.87 -12.65
C GLY A 165 -24.85 -5.63 -13.84
N THR A 166 -24.57 -4.98 -14.95
CA THR A 166 -23.87 -5.59 -16.11
C THR A 166 -22.47 -6.03 -15.70
N ILE A 167 -22.08 -7.22 -16.17
CA ILE A 167 -20.73 -7.74 -15.96
C ILE A 167 -19.98 -7.70 -17.30
N GLU A 168 -18.86 -6.99 -17.33
CA GLU A 168 -17.98 -6.92 -18.48
C GLU A 168 -16.71 -7.75 -18.27
N PHE A 169 -16.32 -8.48 -19.29
CA PHE A 169 -15.04 -9.18 -19.37
C PHE A 169 -14.25 -8.65 -20.55
N LYS A 170 -13.02 -8.21 -20.29
CA LYS A 170 -12.07 -7.84 -21.33
C LYS A 170 -10.82 -8.70 -21.24
N SER A 171 -10.53 -9.40 -22.30
CA SER A 171 -9.27 -10.13 -22.47
C SER A 171 -8.48 -9.52 -23.62
N LEU A 172 -7.24 -9.10 -23.36
CA LEU A 172 -6.36 -8.54 -24.40
C LEU A 172 -5.54 -9.59 -25.15
N THR A 173 -5.50 -10.82 -24.64
CA THR A 173 -4.69 -11.87 -25.26
C THR A 173 -5.52 -13.09 -25.64
N LYS A 174 -6.04 -13.82 -24.67
CA LYS A 174 -6.78 -15.06 -24.88
C LYS A 174 -7.74 -15.34 -23.74
N THR A 175 -8.99 -15.63 -24.05
CA THR A 175 -9.95 -16.16 -23.08
C THR A 175 -9.88 -17.69 -23.10
N ARG A 176 -9.72 -18.30 -21.93
CA ARG A 176 -9.71 -19.74 -21.75
C ARG A 176 -10.85 -20.10 -20.78
N VAL A 177 -11.84 -20.81 -21.27
CA VAL A 177 -12.89 -21.42 -20.45
C VAL A 177 -12.49 -22.90 -20.29
N ILE A 178 -12.40 -23.35 -19.05
CA ILE A 178 -12.00 -24.72 -18.68
C ILE A 178 -13.22 -25.44 -18.14
#